data_e598b8699dfcc02d8bd7f75df52a18e8
#
_entry.id   e598b8699dfcc02d8bd7f75df52a18e8
#
_cell.length_a   1.000
_cell.length_b   1.000
_cell.length_c   1.000
_cell.angle_alpha   90.00
_cell.angle_beta   90.00
_cell.angle_gamma   90.00
#
_symmetry.space_group_name_H-M   'P 1'
#
loop_
_entity.id
_entity.type
_entity.pdbx_description
1 polymer ?
#
loop_
_entity_poly.entity_id
_entity_poly.type
_entity_poly.pdbx_seq_one_letter_code
_entity_poly.pdbx_strand_id
1 'polypeptide(L)'
;MSEEALKENKMGVMPMPKLMLSMGLPMIISMIVQAFYNIVDSYFVSRITDDTVEHIGEYAVNALTLAYPVQLLIIAVGVGTGVGINALLSRSLGEKNFERAGKIAGNAIFIGLCTYIVFMLFGFFGTDAFLKTQTHDSLALKLGGEFLGICCVLSFGAVGSMIFEKLLQATGKTIHSTIAQLVGAIANIVLDPVLIFGLGPFPELGVKGAAYATVIGQVLTMVIGGVLHFVCNKEIPSGMRYFIPQRKMITNIYRIGIPAIIIQALMSVMTYGLNVILNRIGQSAVTAYGIYYKIQQFVFFASFGMNNTIIPVVSYNYGKGDKTRVRSGIKYGMLYTLGLMLLGIIGLQLFASQICHVFSLSADTEIFATYAIRIITLGYLFAGANIAYQGIFQALDHGIASLVLSLIRLLVIPLPAAYLLTLTSSAGKIVWAAVPFGELVGTVAAIVIMGRIKREIKLKD
;
A
#
# COMPACT_ATOMS: atom_id res chain seq x y z
N MET A 1 -21.51 -25.48 -19.31
CA MET A 1 -22.04 -24.58 -18.26
C MET A 1 -23.26 -23.94 -18.89
N SER A 2 -24.46 -24.28 -18.40
CA SER A 2 -25.71 -23.67 -18.84
C SER A 2 -25.63 -22.16 -18.66
N GLU A 3 -26.15 -21.42 -19.63
CA GLU A 3 -26.29 -19.95 -19.61
C GLU A 3 -27.22 -19.44 -18.49
N GLU A 4 -27.77 -20.32 -17.67
CA GLU A 4 -28.60 -20.02 -16.52
C GLU A 4 -27.76 -19.49 -15.36
N ALA A 5 -27.92 -18.19 -15.13
CA ALA A 5 -27.60 -17.49 -13.88
C ALA A 5 -26.12 -17.30 -13.52
N LEU A 6 -25.31 -16.74 -14.39
CA LEU A 6 -24.31 -15.77 -13.92
C LEU A 6 -25.09 -14.53 -13.49
N LYS A 7 -25.49 -14.47 -12.21
CA LYS A 7 -26.01 -13.23 -11.62
C LYS A 7 -25.09 -12.10 -12.03
N GLU A 8 -25.61 -11.08 -12.68
CA GLU A 8 -24.81 -9.95 -13.15
C GLU A 8 -23.98 -9.40 -11.98
N ASN A 9 -22.67 -9.23 -12.20
CA ASN A 9 -21.75 -8.82 -11.14
C ASN A 9 -22.24 -7.51 -10.51
N LYS A 10 -22.23 -7.42 -9.17
CA LYS A 10 -22.71 -6.24 -8.43
C LYS A 10 -22.10 -4.93 -8.90
N MET A 11 -20.87 -4.95 -9.46
CA MET A 11 -20.21 -3.77 -10.02
C MET A 11 -20.95 -3.18 -11.22
N GLY A 12 -21.73 -4.01 -11.94
CA GLY A 12 -22.51 -3.60 -13.10
C GLY A 12 -23.95 -3.18 -12.81
N VAL A 13 -24.51 -3.50 -11.62
CA VAL A 13 -25.97 -3.34 -11.36
C VAL A 13 -26.28 -2.57 -10.07
N MET A 14 -25.46 -2.70 -9.02
CA MET A 14 -25.74 -2.06 -7.72
C MET A 14 -25.68 -0.53 -7.85
N PRO A 15 -26.55 0.25 -7.16
CA PRO A 15 -26.44 1.71 -7.11
C PRO A 15 -25.05 2.15 -6.66
N MET A 16 -24.43 3.09 -7.38
CA MET A 16 -23.03 3.45 -7.21
C MET A 16 -22.64 3.86 -5.79
N PRO A 17 -23.42 4.70 -5.05
CA PRO A 17 -23.10 5.05 -3.68
C PRO A 17 -22.98 3.81 -2.77
N LYS A 18 -23.98 2.92 -2.86
CA LYS A 18 -24.01 1.68 -2.07
C LYS A 18 -22.87 0.73 -2.46
N LEU A 19 -22.56 0.63 -3.77
CA LEU A 19 -21.47 -0.19 -4.27
C LEU A 19 -20.12 0.28 -3.72
N MET A 20 -19.82 1.59 -3.81
CA MET A 20 -18.58 2.17 -3.31
C MET A 20 -18.40 1.93 -1.81
N LEU A 21 -19.45 2.08 -1.00
CA LEU A 21 -19.40 1.80 0.43
C LEU A 21 -19.25 0.30 0.72
N SER A 22 -20.01 -0.55 0.04
CA SER A 22 -19.98 -2.01 0.27
C SER A 22 -18.64 -2.66 -0.11
N MET A 23 -17.91 -2.05 -1.05
CA MET A 23 -16.57 -2.49 -1.43
C MET A 23 -15.48 -1.73 -0.69
N GLY A 24 -15.66 -0.43 -0.46
CA GLY A 24 -14.67 0.45 0.12
C GLY A 24 -14.49 0.22 1.62
N LEU A 25 -15.59 0.07 2.38
CA LEU A 25 -15.49 -0.10 3.83
C LEU A 25 -14.66 -1.33 4.25
N PRO A 26 -14.87 -2.53 3.67
CA PRO A 26 -13.98 -3.67 3.94
C PRO A 26 -12.52 -3.38 3.62
N MET A 27 -12.24 -2.69 2.50
CA MET A 27 -10.88 -2.34 2.10
C MET A 27 -10.21 -1.36 3.06
N ILE A 28 -10.97 -0.36 3.55
CA ILE A 28 -10.49 0.59 4.56
C ILE A 28 -10.14 -0.14 5.85
N ILE A 29 -11.03 -1.01 6.33
CA ILE A 29 -10.80 -1.82 7.54
C ILE A 29 -9.53 -2.65 7.38
N SER A 30 -9.36 -3.30 6.25
CA SER A 30 -8.18 -4.11 5.93
C SER A 30 -6.88 -3.30 6.02
N MET A 31 -6.85 -2.11 5.41
CA MET A 31 -5.69 -1.22 5.44
C MET A 31 -5.37 -0.70 6.84
N ILE A 32 -6.41 -0.35 7.63
CA ILE A 32 -6.24 0.10 9.02
C ILE A 32 -5.68 -1.04 9.89
N VAL A 33 -6.21 -2.25 9.76
CA VAL A 33 -5.70 -3.41 10.51
C VAL A 33 -4.26 -3.72 10.14
N GLN A 34 -3.90 -3.56 8.86
CA GLN A 34 -2.51 -3.69 8.41
C GLN A 34 -1.57 -2.68 9.11
N ALA A 35 -2.03 -1.43 9.30
CA ALA A 35 -1.25 -0.45 10.07
C ALA A 35 -1.08 -0.88 11.53
N PHE A 36 -2.14 -1.40 12.15
CA PHE A 36 -2.09 -1.85 13.54
C PHE A 36 -1.13 -3.02 13.74
N TYR A 37 -1.20 -4.06 12.93
CA TYR A 37 -0.32 -5.21 13.15
C TYR A 37 1.16 -4.84 13.02
N ASN A 38 1.53 -3.95 12.10
CA ASN A 38 2.91 -3.48 11.97
C ASN A 38 3.43 -2.78 13.24
N ILE A 39 2.54 -2.06 13.95
CA ILE A 39 2.89 -1.42 15.23
C ILE A 39 3.05 -2.46 16.32
N VAL A 40 2.14 -3.44 16.39
CA VAL A 40 2.14 -4.51 17.39
C VAL A 40 3.37 -5.40 17.24
N ASP A 41 3.72 -5.79 16.02
CA ASP A 41 4.94 -6.54 15.72
C ASP A 41 6.20 -5.80 16.23
N SER A 42 6.34 -4.52 15.86
CA SER A 42 7.46 -3.70 16.35
C SER A 42 7.49 -3.57 17.89
N TYR A 43 6.33 -3.52 18.53
CA TYR A 43 6.24 -3.48 19.99
C TYR A 43 6.75 -4.77 20.62
N PHE A 44 6.33 -5.95 20.16
CA PHE A 44 6.81 -7.21 20.71
C PHE A 44 8.30 -7.41 20.47
N VAL A 45 8.80 -7.07 19.28
CA VAL A 45 10.23 -7.14 18.97
C VAL A 45 11.07 -6.24 19.88
N SER A 46 10.57 -5.05 20.23
CA SER A 46 11.26 -4.15 21.17
C SER A 46 11.36 -4.69 22.62
N ARG A 47 10.56 -5.70 22.95
CA ARG A 47 10.50 -6.33 24.28
C ARG A 47 11.32 -7.62 24.39
N ILE A 48 12.05 -7.98 23.35
CA ILE A 48 12.98 -9.12 23.41
C ILE A 48 14.04 -8.83 24.47
N THR A 49 14.30 -9.82 25.31
CA THR A 49 15.32 -9.81 26.37
C THR A 49 16.29 -10.95 26.16
N ASP A 50 17.54 -10.78 26.55
CA ASP A 50 18.58 -11.80 26.51
C ASP A 50 19.50 -11.58 27.71
N ASP A 51 19.82 -12.64 28.43
CA ASP A 51 20.67 -12.57 29.64
C ASP A 51 22.13 -12.24 29.32
N THR A 52 22.54 -12.40 28.06
CA THR A 52 23.94 -12.23 27.63
C THR A 52 24.19 -10.91 26.89
N VAL A 53 23.11 -10.26 26.36
CA VAL A 53 23.23 -9.02 25.57
C VAL A 53 22.33 -7.94 26.15
N GLU A 54 22.94 -6.94 26.73
CA GLU A 54 22.23 -5.75 27.22
C GLU A 54 21.55 -5.01 26.06
N HIS A 55 20.28 -4.61 26.25
CA HIS A 55 19.48 -3.90 25.23
C HIS A 55 19.25 -4.65 23.92
N ILE A 56 19.19 -5.99 23.92
CA ILE A 56 18.94 -6.83 22.73
C ILE A 56 17.69 -6.41 21.95
N GLY A 57 16.63 -5.88 22.61
CA GLY A 57 15.44 -5.37 21.98
C GLY A 57 15.70 -4.18 21.05
N GLU A 58 16.66 -3.30 21.37
CA GLU A 58 17.06 -2.21 20.48
C GLU A 58 17.78 -2.74 19.25
N TYR A 59 18.68 -3.73 19.41
CA TYR A 59 19.33 -4.41 18.28
C TYR A 59 18.31 -5.14 17.39
N ALA A 60 17.29 -5.76 18.00
CA ALA A 60 16.22 -6.43 17.27
C ALA A 60 15.40 -5.42 16.41
N VAL A 61 15.00 -4.30 16.98
CA VAL A 61 14.28 -3.24 16.23
C VAL A 61 15.19 -2.65 15.14
N ASN A 62 16.48 -2.47 15.41
CA ASN A 62 17.44 -2.03 14.40
C ASN A 62 17.55 -3.04 13.26
N ALA A 63 17.60 -4.34 13.55
CA ALA A 63 17.62 -5.41 12.56
C ALA A 63 16.40 -5.36 11.63
N LEU A 64 15.20 -5.17 12.17
CA LEU A 64 13.99 -4.99 11.37
C LEU A 64 14.07 -3.73 10.49
N THR A 65 14.62 -2.64 11.04
CA THR A 65 14.81 -1.38 10.30
C THR A 65 15.76 -1.55 9.11
N LEU A 66 16.86 -2.28 9.30
CA LEU A 66 17.81 -2.62 8.23
C LEU A 66 17.20 -3.53 7.16
N ALA A 67 16.27 -4.43 7.54
CA ALA A 67 15.55 -5.32 6.63
C ALA A 67 14.43 -4.60 5.83
N TYR A 68 13.90 -3.51 6.38
CA TYR A 68 12.70 -2.82 5.87
C TYR A 68 12.78 -2.38 4.40
N PRO A 69 13.90 -1.87 3.84
CA PRO A 69 13.96 -1.50 2.42
C PRO A 69 13.66 -2.65 1.46
N VAL A 70 14.10 -3.87 1.78
CA VAL A 70 13.81 -5.06 0.96
C VAL A 70 12.35 -5.47 1.11
N GLN A 71 11.80 -5.42 2.32
CA GLN A 71 10.37 -5.66 2.54
C GLN A 71 9.50 -4.66 1.76
N LEU A 72 9.86 -3.37 1.76
CA LEU A 72 9.19 -2.36 0.94
C LEU A 72 9.26 -2.67 -0.55
N LEU A 73 10.38 -3.22 -1.03
CA LEU A 73 10.52 -3.62 -2.42
C LEU A 73 9.57 -4.78 -2.77
N ILE A 74 9.46 -5.80 -1.90
CA ILE A 74 8.50 -6.91 -2.05
C ILE A 74 7.07 -6.34 -2.13
N ILE A 75 6.72 -5.44 -1.21
CA ILE A 75 5.41 -4.78 -1.17
C ILE A 75 5.17 -3.95 -2.44
N ALA A 76 6.15 -3.15 -2.85
CA ALA A 76 6.02 -2.29 -4.03
C ALA A 76 5.78 -3.11 -5.30
N VAL A 77 6.55 -4.20 -5.50
CA VAL A 77 6.38 -5.10 -6.64
C VAL A 77 5.03 -5.81 -6.58
N GLY A 78 4.66 -6.34 -5.40
CA GLY A 78 3.39 -7.05 -5.21
C GLY A 78 2.17 -6.14 -5.41
N VAL A 79 2.14 -4.98 -4.75
CA VAL A 79 1.04 -4.01 -4.86
C VAL A 79 0.94 -3.45 -6.27
N GLY A 80 2.06 -3.04 -6.86
CA GLY A 80 2.07 -2.45 -8.20
C GLY A 80 1.64 -3.44 -9.29
N THR A 81 2.15 -4.68 -9.24
CA THR A 81 1.68 -5.77 -10.12
C THR A 81 0.19 -6.02 -9.90
N GLY A 82 -0.23 -6.04 -8.64
CA GLY A 82 -1.62 -6.22 -8.25
C GLY A 82 -2.57 -5.15 -8.79
N VAL A 83 -2.14 -3.90 -8.90
CA VAL A 83 -2.92 -2.82 -9.53
C VAL A 83 -3.18 -3.12 -11.00
N GLY A 84 -2.16 -3.57 -11.74
CA GLY A 84 -2.30 -3.96 -13.14
C GLY A 84 -3.26 -5.14 -13.31
N ILE A 85 -3.15 -6.17 -12.45
CA ILE A 85 -4.06 -7.33 -12.44
C ILE A 85 -5.49 -6.87 -12.17
N ASN A 86 -5.70 -6.07 -11.13
CA ASN A 86 -7.01 -5.61 -10.71
C ASN A 86 -7.72 -4.83 -11.84
N ALA A 87 -7.04 -3.86 -12.45
CA ALA A 87 -7.60 -3.06 -13.52
C ALA A 87 -7.97 -3.90 -14.76
N LEU A 88 -7.05 -4.75 -15.24
CA LEU A 88 -7.26 -5.53 -16.45
C LEU A 88 -8.29 -6.66 -16.26
N LEU A 89 -8.26 -7.32 -15.11
CA LEU A 89 -9.19 -8.40 -14.80
C LEU A 89 -10.62 -7.85 -14.68
N SER A 90 -10.81 -6.78 -13.91
CA SER A 90 -12.12 -6.13 -13.77
C SER A 90 -12.67 -5.65 -15.12
N ARG A 91 -11.81 -5.04 -15.95
CA ARG A 91 -12.16 -4.62 -17.31
C ARG A 91 -12.61 -5.81 -18.16
N SER A 92 -11.87 -6.93 -18.16
CA SER A 92 -12.20 -8.11 -18.94
C SER A 92 -13.53 -8.74 -18.51
N LEU A 93 -13.84 -8.70 -17.21
CA LEU A 93 -15.15 -9.13 -16.67
C LEU A 93 -16.27 -8.19 -17.12
N GLY A 94 -16.03 -6.88 -17.16
CA GLY A 94 -16.98 -5.90 -17.71
C GLY A 94 -17.26 -6.10 -19.19
N GLU A 95 -16.23 -6.45 -19.98
CA GLU A 95 -16.30 -6.82 -21.39
C GLU A 95 -16.98 -8.19 -21.60
N LYS A 96 -17.32 -8.92 -20.52
CA LYS A 96 -17.80 -10.33 -20.54
C LYS A 96 -16.83 -11.29 -21.23
N ASN A 97 -15.56 -10.95 -21.30
CA ASN A 97 -14.52 -11.77 -21.89
C ASN A 97 -13.89 -12.67 -20.81
N PHE A 98 -14.60 -13.72 -20.43
CA PHE A 98 -14.21 -14.64 -19.37
C PHE A 98 -12.94 -15.43 -19.73
N GLU A 99 -12.70 -15.73 -21.00
CA GLU A 99 -11.48 -16.40 -21.44
C GLU A 99 -10.25 -15.51 -21.17
N ARG A 100 -10.34 -14.22 -21.51
CA ARG A 100 -9.29 -13.25 -21.22
C ARG A 100 -9.11 -13.07 -19.70
N ALA A 101 -10.21 -13.05 -18.94
CA ALA A 101 -10.16 -12.98 -17.49
C ALA A 101 -9.41 -14.18 -16.88
N GLY A 102 -9.68 -15.41 -17.34
CA GLY A 102 -8.94 -16.62 -16.95
C GLY A 102 -7.44 -16.52 -17.27
N LYS A 103 -7.09 -16.04 -18.48
CA LYS A 103 -5.69 -15.84 -18.88
C LYS A 103 -4.98 -14.80 -18.00
N ILE A 104 -5.64 -13.70 -17.64
CA ILE A 104 -5.09 -12.69 -16.75
C ILE A 104 -4.86 -13.28 -15.35
N ALA A 105 -5.84 -13.99 -14.79
CA ALA A 105 -5.72 -14.62 -13.47
C ALA A 105 -4.61 -15.68 -13.42
N GLY A 106 -4.53 -16.55 -14.42
CA GLY A 106 -3.47 -17.57 -14.50
C GLY A 106 -2.07 -16.95 -14.66
N ASN A 107 -1.93 -15.92 -15.53
CA ASN A 107 -0.67 -15.20 -15.68
C ASN A 107 -0.31 -14.38 -14.43
N ALA A 108 -1.29 -13.88 -13.66
CA ALA A 108 -1.06 -13.23 -12.38
C ALA A 108 -0.39 -14.18 -11.37
N ILE A 109 -0.88 -15.41 -11.26
CA ILE A 109 -0.30 -16.44 -10.38
C ILE A 109 1.11 -16.81 -10.87
N PHE A 110 1.32 -16.95 -12.19
CA PHE A 110 2.64 -17.19 -12.78
C PHE A 110 3.64 -16.05 -12.46
N ILE A 111 3.22 -14.80 -12.64
CA ILE A 111 4.05 -13.63 -12.28
C ILE A 111 4.37 -13.64 -10.78
N GLY A 112 3.39 -13.97 -9.93
CA GLY A 112 3.60 -14.12 -8.49
C GLY A 112 4.65 -15.16 -8.18
N LEU A 113 4.61 -16.33 -8.83
CA LEU A 113 5.63 -17.36 -8.67
C LEU A 113 7.03 -16.88 -9.10
N CYS A 114 7.14 -16.20 -10.24
CA CYS A 114 8.41 -15.63 -10.71
C CYS A 114 8.94 -14.58 -9.71
N THR A 115 8.09 -13.70 -9.21
CA THR A 115 8.44 -12.70 -8.20
C THR A 115 8.93 -13.35 -6.92
N TYR A 116 8.23 -14.38 -6.44
CA TYR A 116 8.67 -15.18 -5.30
C TYR A 116 10.07 -15.78 -5.52
N ILE A 117 10.31 -16.43 -6.66
CA ILE A 117 11.62 -17.04 -6.96
C ILE A 117 12.75 -16.00 -6.92
N VAL A 118 12.52 -14.80 -7.44
CA VAL A 118 13.52 -13.73 -7.40
C VAL A 118 13.85 -13.33 -5.96
N PHE A 119 12.84 -13.12 -5.10
CA PHE A 119 13.08 -12.77 -3.71
C PHE A 119 13.61 -13.94 -2.88
N MET A 120 13.23 -15.16 -3.18
CA MET A 120 13.79 -16.37 -2.57
C MET A 120 15.29 -16.48 -2.86
N LEU A 121 15.70 -16.31 -4.11
CA LEU A 121 17.12 -16.33 -4.50
C LEU A 121 17.88 -15.17 -3.83
N PHE A 122 17.29 -13.99 -3.74
CA PHE A 122 17.86 -12.89 -2.98
C PHE A 122 17.99 -13.25 -1.49
N GLY A 123 17.01 -13.91 -0.90
CA GLY A 123 17.06 -14.40 0.48
C GLY A 123 18.23 -15.35 0.76
N PHE A 124 18.56 -16.23 -0.19
CA PHE A 124 19.68 -17.15 -0.05
C PHE A 124 21.05 -16.52 -0.31
N PHE A 125 21.17 -15.62 -1.29
CA PHE A 125 22.47 -15.17 -1.79
C PHE A 125 22.73 -13.68 -1.59
N GLY A 126 21.69 -12.86 -1.39
CA GLY A 126 21.80 -11.39 -1.40
C GLY A 126 21.71 -10.75 -0.02
N THR A 127 21.12 -11.41 0.96
CA THR A 127 20.79 -10.81 2.26
C THR A 127 22.04 -10.28 2.99
N ASP A 128 23.08 -11.10 3.12
CA ASP A 128 24.32 -10.73 3.82
C ASP A 128 25.05 -9.58 3.10
N ALA A 129 25.15 -9.67 1.79
CA ALA A 129 25.76 -8.61 0.97
C ALA A 129 25.03 -7.28 1.14
N PHE A 130 23.70 -7.31 1.11
CA PHE A 130 22.85 -6.14 1.29
C PHE A 130 23.01 -5.52 2.68
N LEU A 131 22.93 -6.31 3.75
CA LEU A 131 23.04 -5.80 5.12
C LEU A 131 24.43 -5.22 5.41
N LYS A 132 25.50 -5.82 4.90
CA LYS A 132 26.87 -5.30 5.00
C LYS A 132 27.07 -3.92 4.37
N THR A 133 26.19 -3.51 3.44
CA THR A 133 26.21 -2.13 2.92
C THR A 133 25.64 -1.11 3.89
N GLN A 134 24.92 -1.53 4.92
CA GLN A 134 24.22 -0.65 5.85
C GLN A 134 24.85 -0.60 7.23
N THR A 135 25.48 -1.70 7.69
CA THR A 135 26.09 -1.78 9.01
C THR A 135 27.30 -2.71 9.02
N HIS A 136 28.21 -2.47 9.97
CA HIS A 136 29.33 -3.36 10.28
C HIS A 136 29.20 -4.02 11.66
N ASP A 137 28.10 -3.73 12.39
CA ASP A 137 27.82 -4.38 13.66
C ASP A 137 27.46 -5.84 13.46
N SER A 138 28.22 -6.74 14.10
CA SER A 138 28.08 -8.19 13.91
C SER A 138 26.76 -8.75 14.41
N LEU A 139 26.21 -8.16 15.50
CA LEU A 139 24.94 -8.59 16.07
C LEU A 139 23.77 -8.13 15.21
N ALA A 140 23.79 -6.85 14.77
CA ALA A 140 22.78 -6.33 13.84
C ALA A 140 22.78 -7.08 12.49
N LEU A 141 23.94 -7.45 11.97
CA LEU A 141 24.08 -8.29 10.77
C LEU A 141 23.47 -9.68 10.98
N LYS A 142 23.74 -10.31 12.14
CA LYS A 142 23.19 -11.63 12.46
C LYS A 142 21.67 -11.59 12.57
N LEU A 143 21.13 -10.72 13.41
CA LEU A 143 19.68 -10.60 13.64
C LEU A 143 18.93 -10.15 12.37
N GLY A 144 19.49 -9.18 11.65
CA GLY A 144 18.92 -8.70 10.38
C GLY A 144 18.96 -9.76 9.29
N GLY A 145 20.05 -10.54 9.22
CA GLY A 145 20.20 -11.66 8.28
C GLY A 145 19.18 -12.78 8.54
N GLU A 146 19.00 -13.15 9.81
CA GLU A 146 18.00 -14.14 10.22
C GLU A 146 16.58 -13.68 9.87
N PHE A 147 16.21 -12.43 10.20
CA PHE A 147 14.89 -11.90 9.91
C PHE A 147 14.64 -11.77 8.40
N LEU A 148 15.52 -11.08 7.70
CA LEU A 148 15.36 -10.81 6.27
C LEU A 148 15.45 -12.09 5.43
N GLY A 149 16.37 -12.99 5.78
CA GLY A 149 16.52 -14.29 5.12
C GLY A 149 15.23 -15.11 5.18
N ILE A 150 14.63 -15.26 6.37
CA ILE A 150 13.35 -15.97 6.55
C ILE A 150 12.24 -15.29 5.73
N CYS A 151 12.10 -13.96 5.84
CA CYS A 151 11.06 -13.22 5.12
C CYS A 151 11.20 -13.32 3.59
N CYS A 152 12.43 -13.30 3.06
CA CYS A 152 12.66 -13.40 1.62
C CYS A 152 12.52 -14.84 1.10
N VAL A 153 13.12 -15.82 1.79
CA VAL A 153 13.05 -17.24 1.38
C VAL A 153 11.61 -17.75 1.43
N LEU A 154 10.82 -17.32 2.38
CA LEU A 154 9.41 -17.69 2.54
C LEU A 154 8.44 -16.63 2.03
N SER A 155 8.88 -15.72 1.14
CA SER A 155 8.06 -14.63 0.60
C SER A 155 6.90 -15.10 -0.29
N PHE A 156 6.76 -16.40 -0.58
CA PHE A 156 5.62 -16.94 -1.34
C PHE A 156 4.27 -16.60 -0.68
N GLY A 157 4.23 -16.59 0.68
CA GLY A 157 3.06 -16.17 1.42
C GLY A 157 2.70 -14.71 1.17
N ALA A 158 3.68 -13.81 1.23
CA ALA A 158 3.51 -12.38 0.97
C ALA A 158 3.05 -12.10 -0.46
N VAL A 159 3.77 -12.61 -1.44
CA VAL A 159 3.46 -12.39 -2.86
C VAL A 159 2.14 -13.04 -3.24
N GLY A 160 1.90 -14.29 -2.82
CA GLY A 160 0.67 -15.01 -3.10
C GLY A 160 -0.56 -14.36 -2.48
N SER A 161 -0.46 -13.87 -1.23
CA SER A 161 -1.56 -13.14 -0.58
C SER A 161 -1.95 -11.89 -1.36
N MET A 162 -0.98 -11.10 -1.83
CA MET A 162 -1.23 -9.91 -2.65
C MET A 162 -1.90 -10.25 -3.98
N ILE A 163 -1.49 -11.33 -4.65
CA ILE A 163 -2.13 -11.78 -5.90
C ILE A 163 -3.59 -12.19 -5.66
N PHE A 164 -3.86 -13.08 -4.70
CA PHE A 164 -5.23 -13.52 -4.44
C PHE A 164 -6.12 -12.40 -3.91
N GLU A 165 -5.57 -11.48 -3.12
CA GLU A 165 -6.24 -10.25 -2.73
C GLU A 165 -6.76 -9.49 -3.96
N LYS A 166 -5.90 -9.23 -4.95
CA LYS A 166 -6.29 -8.48 -6.15
C LYS A 166 -7.24 -9.24 -7.05
N LEU A 167 -7.13 -10.56 -7.14
CA LEU A 167 -8.09 -11.39 -7.87
C LEU A 167 -9.50 -11.34 -7.24
N LEU A 168 -9.61 -11.32 -5.91
CA LEU A 168 -10.88 -11.16 -5.20
C LEU A 168 -11.43 -9.74 -5.32
N GLN A 169 -10.57 -8.72 -5.24
CA GLN A 169 -10.98 -7.32 -5.39
C GLN A 169 -11.50 -7.04 -6.80
N ALA A 170 -10.83 -7.55 -7.82
CA ALA A 170 -11.18 -7.36 -9.23
C ALA A 170 -12.56 -7.94 -9.61
N THR A 171 -13.04 -8.91 -8.87
CA THR A 171 -14.39 -9.50 -9.04
C THR A 171 -15.45 -8.86 -8.13
N GLY A 172 -15.07 -7.84 -7.36
CA GLY A 172 -15.95 -7.17 -6.41
C GLY A 172 -16.11 -7.89 -5.06
N LYS A 173 -15.37 -8.97 -4.81
CA LYS A 173 -15.46 -9.78 -3.57
C LYS A 173 -14.53 -9.26 -2.47
N THR A 174 -14.60 -7.96 -2.22
CA THR A 174 -13.72 -7.26 -1.27
C THR A 174 -13.87 -7.75 0.17
N ILE A 175 -15.07 -8.16 0.60
CA ILE A 175 -15.30 -8.74 1.92
C ILE A 175 -14.47 -10.03 2.09
N HIS A 176 -14.42 -10.89 1.08
CA HIS A 176 -13.64 -12.14 1.14
C HIS A 176 -12.12 -11.85 1.23
N SER A 177 -11.65 -10.88 0.46
CA SER A 177 -10.29 -10.38 0.55
C SER A 177 -9.96 -9.85 1.95
N THR A 178 -10.85 -9.04 2.53
CA THR A 178 -10.69 -8.49 3.88
C THR A 178 -10.67 -9.59 4.95
N ILE A 179 -11.57 -10.59 4.86
CA ILE A 179 -11.58 -11.74 5.80
C ILE A 179 -10.23 -12.47 5.77
N ALA A 180 -9.69 -12.76 4.58
CA ALA A 180 -8.40 -13.41 4.46
C ALA A 180 -7.28 -12.60 5.13
N GLN A 181 -7.24 -11.28 4.92
CA GLN A 181 -6.25 -10.38 5.52
C GLN A 181 -6.42 -10.27 7.05
N LEU A 182 -7.66 -10.17 7.54
CA LEU A 182 -7.93 -10.10 8.98
C LEU A 182 -7.46 -11.37 9.70
N VAL A 183 -7.75 -12.55 9.15
CA VAL A 183 -7.31 -13.81 9.75
C VAL A 183 -5.78 -13.89 9.80
N GLY A 184 -5.10 -13.50 8.72
CA GLY A 184 -3.63 -13.47 8.70
C GLY A 184 -3.04 -12.46 9.68
N ALA A 185 -3.62 -11.26 9.79
CA ALA A 185 -3.17 -10.24 10.73
C ALA A 185 -3.39 -10.68 12.20
N ILE A 186 -4.55 -11.25 12.52
CA ILE A 186 -4.84 -11.78 13.86
C ILE A 186 -3.88 -12.93 14.18
N ALA A 187 -3.63 -13.84 13.24
CA ALA A 187 -2.67 -14.93 13.43
C ALA A 187 -1.26 -14.40 13.71
N ASN A 188 -0.80 -13.40 12.98
CA ASN A 188 0.49 -12.74 13.24
C ASN A 188 0.54 -12.14 14.66
N ILE A 189 -0.43 -11.31 15.04
CA ILE A 189 -0.50 -10.68 16.37
C ILE A 189 -0.47 -11.72 17.52
N VAL A 190 -1.14 -12.86 17.32
CA VAL A 190 -1.17 -13.94 18.31
C VAL A 190 0.14 -14.71 18.34
N LEU A 191 0.72 -14.98 17.17
CA LEU A 191 1.95 -15.77 17.05
C LEU A 191 3.21 -14.99 17.43
N ASP A 192 3.22 -13.65 17.30
CA ASP A 192 4.34 -12.81 17.69
C ASP A 192 4.81 -13.12 19.13
N PRO A 193 4.00 -12.91 20.19
CA PRO A 193 4.44 -13.20 21.54
C PRO A 193 4.72 -14.70 21.78
N VAL A 194 3.99 -15.59 21.09
CA VAL A 194 4.17 -17.03 21.25
C VAL A 194 5.54 -17.50 20.73
N LEU A 195 5.93 -17.01 19.54
CA LEU A 195 7.18 -17.43 18.91
C LEU A 195 8.38 -16.58 19.33
N ILE A 196 8.17 -15.30 19.66
CA ILE A 196 9.25 -14.41 20.13
C ILE A 196 9.72 -14.87 21.52
N PHE A 197 8.78 -15.04 22.47
CA PHE A 197 9.08 -15.31 23.89
C PHE A 197 8.98 -16.78 24.27
N GLY A 198 8.65 -17.69 23.34
CA GLY A 198 8.57 -19.13 23.63
C GLY A 198 7.42 -19.48 24.56
N LEU A 199 6.21 -18.95 24.34
CA LEU A 199 5.07 -19.24 25.20
C LEU A 199 4.48 -20.64 24.92
N GLY A 200 4.20 -21.39 25.98
CA GLY A 200 3.62 -22.72 25.91
C GLY A 200 4.64 -23.79 25.44
N PRO A 201 4.33 -24.62 24.43
CA PRO A 201 5.23 -25.67 23.95
C PRO A 201 6.28 -25.20 22.95
N PHE A 202 6.30 -23.90 22.61
CA PHE A 202 7.18 -23.35 21.59
C PHE A 202 8.51 -22.87 22.19
N PRO A 203 9.64 -23.05 21.48
CA PRO A 203 10.91 -22.49 21.90
C PRO A 203 10.92 -20.96 21.73
N GLU A 204 11.71 -20.30 22.56
CA GLU A 204 12.00 -18.88 22.40
C GLU A 204 12.87 -18.66 21.14
N LEU A 205 12.34 -17.96 20.15
CA LEU A 205 13.00 -17.75 18.86
C LEU A 205 13.47 -16.29 18.66
N GLY A 206 13.10 -15.37 19.54
CA GLY A 206 13.47 -13.97 19.44
C GLY A 206 13.08 -13.36 18.08
N VAL A 207 14.04 -12.73 17.42
CA VAL A 207 13.83 -12.07 16.10
C VAL A 207 13.39 -13.06 15.00
N LYS A 208 13.84 -14.31 15.04
CA LYS A 208 13.34 -15.36 14.11
C LYS A 208 11.86 -15.64 14.35
N GLY A 209 11.41 -15.58 15.61
CA GLY A 209 10.02 -15.76 15.98
C GLY A 209 9.11 -14.72 15.31
N ALA A 210 9.50 -13.45 15.32
CA ALA A 210 8.81 -12.38 14.60
C ALA A 210 8.74 -12.63 13.09
N ALA A 211 9.86 -13.06 12.48
CA ALA A 211 9.90 -13.41 11.07
C ALA A 211 8.94 -14.56 10.72
N TYR A 212 8.95 -15.63 11.51
CA TYR A 212 8.03 -16.77 11.31
C TYR A 212 6.57 -16.40 11.54
N ALA A 213 6.24 -15.61 12.57
CA ALA A 213 4.88 -15.14 12.81
C ALA A 213 4.35 -14.33 11.63
N THR A 214 5.16 -13.41 11.09
CA THR A 214 4.84 -12.64 9.90
C THR A 214 4.60 -13.54 8.68
N VAL A 215 5.50 -14.48 8.42
CA VAL A 215 5.37 -15.42 7.29
C VAL A 215 4.13 -16.30 7.43
N ILE A 216 3.87 -16.86 8.61
CA ILE A 216 2.68 -17.70 8.85
C ILE A 216 1.41 -16.89 8.62
N GLY A 217 1.32 -15.65 9.12
CA GLY A 217 0.19 -14.76 8.86
C GLY A 217 -0.04 -14.51 7.36
N GLN A 218 1.03 -14.27 6.61
CA GLN A 218 0.98 -14.07 5.15
C GLN A 218 0.58 -15.36 4.41
N VAL A 219 1.09 -16.52 4.82
CA VAL A 219 0.72 -17.82 4.24
C VAL A 219 -0.76 -18.14 4.51
N LEU A 220 -1.25 -17.89 5.71
CA LEU A 220 -2.68 -18.04 6.03
C LEU A 220 -3.54 -17.14 5.15
N THR A 221 -3.15 -15.86 5.00
CA THR A 221 -3.84 -14.93 4.09
C THR A 221 -3.85 -15.47 2.66
N MET A 222 -2.72 -15.99 2.17
CA MET A 222 -2.60 -16.56 0.84
C MET A 222 -3.50 -17.79 0.67
N VAL A 223 -3.46 -18.73 1.61
CA VAL A 223 -4.24 -19.97 1.55
C VAL A 223 -5.74 -19.66 1.58
N ILE A 224 -6.19 -18.85 2.53
CA ILE A 224 -7.61 -18.45 2.63
C ILE A 224 -8.03 -17.67 1.40
N GLY A 225 -7.24 -16.69 0.96
CA GLY A 225 -7.50 -15.92 -0.26
C GLY A 225 -7.58 -16.80 -1.50
N GLY A 226 -6.69 -17.78 -1.63
CA GLY A 226 -6.68 -18.78 -2.71
C GLY A 226 -7.93 -19.65 -2.68
N VAL A 227 -8.27 -20.23 -1.53
CA VAL A 227 -9.48 -21.04 -1.37
C VAL A 227 -10.73 -20.22 -1.74
N LEU A 228 -10.84 -19.00 -1.21
CA LEU A 228 -11.97 -18.11 -1.51
C LEU A 228 -12.00 -17.71 -3.00
N HIS A 229 -10.83 -17.53 -3.62
CA HIS A 229 -10.76 -17.27 -5.06
C HIS A 229 -11.34 -18.44 -5.87
N PHE A 230 -10.87 -19.67 -5.64
CA PHE A 230 -11.34 -20.84 -6.41
C PHE A 230 -12.79 -21.22 -6.10
N VAL A 231 -13.26 -21.03 -4.88
CA VAL A 231 -14.64 -21.35 -4.48
C VAL A 231 -15.63 -20.27 -4.94
N CYS A 232 -15.27 -19.00 -4.77
CA CYS A 232 -16.20 -17.89 -4.96
C CYS A 232 -16.13 -17.25 -6.35
N ASN A 233 -14.96 -17.21 -7.01
CA ASN A 233 -14.77 -16.55 -8.30
C ASN A 233 -15.14 -17.44 -9.49
N LYS A 234 -16.34 -18.03 -9.48
CA LYS A 234 -16.81 -18.94 -10.54
C LYS A 234 -16.88 -18.27 -11.93
N GLU A 235 -16.90 -16.97 -12.00
CA GLU A 235 -16.86 -16.17 -13.25
C GLU A 235 -15.47 -16.15 -13.91
N ILE A 236 -14.42 -16.56 -13.19
CA ILE A 236 -13.07 -16.69 -13.74
C ILE A 236 -12.82 -18.17 -14.03
N PRO A 237 -12.69 -18.56 -15.32
CA PRO A 237 -12.34 -19.92 -15.66
C PRO A 237 -10.97 -20.30 -15.08
N SER A 238 -10.92 -21.41 -14.38
CA SER A 238 -9.70 -21.99 -13.82
C SER A 238 -9.35 -23.28 -14.54
N GLY A 239 -8.06 -23.51 -14.80
CA GLY A 239 -7.56 -24.72 -15.46
C GLY A 239 -6.11 -24.54 -15.90
N MET A 240 -5.38 -25.63 -16.07
CA MET A 240 -3.94 -25.63 -16.40
C MET A 240 -3.60 -24.77 -17.63
N ARG A 241 -4.48 -24.73 -18.64
CA ARG A 241 -4.29 -23.95 -19.86
C ARG A 241 -4.16 -22.44 -19.62
N TYR A 242 -4.70 -21.92 -18.52
CA TYR A 242 -4.66 -20.48 -18.19
C TYR A 242 -3.37 -20.07 -17.49
N PHE A 243 -2.63 -21.02 -16.91
CA PHE A 243 -1.33 -20.78 -16.26
C PHE A 243 -0.18 -20.65 -17.26
N ILE A 244 -0.40 -21.01 -18.53
CA ILE A 244 0.62 -20.86 -19.56
C ILE A 244 0.96 -19.37 -19.73
N PRO A 245 2.24 -18.98 -19.56
CA PRO A 245 2.62 -17.58 -19.64
C PRO A 245 2.40 -17.01 -21.06
N GLN A 246 1.70 -15.90 -21.13
CA GLN A 246 1.42 -15.20 -22.38
C GLN A 246 2.02 -13.80 -22.33
N ARG A 247 3.05 -13.56 -23.15
CA ARG A 247 3.75 -12.26 -23.23
C ARG A 247 2.77 -11.09 -23.30
N LYS A 248 1.71 -11.19 -24.10
CA LYS A 248 0.71 -10.13 -24.25
C LYS A 248 -0.01 -9.82 -22.94
N MET A 249 -0.37 -10.83 -22.14
CA MET A 249 -1.04 -10.64 -20.86
C MET A 249 -0.08 -10.02 -19.85
N ILE A 250 1.14 -10.54 -19.75
CA ILE A 250 2.19 -10.04 -18.86
C ILE A 250 2.51 -8.57 -19.18
N THR A 251 2.72 -8.24 -20.47
CA THR A 251 2.99 -6.86 -20.88
C THR A 251 1.83 -5.92 -20.55
N ASN A 252 0.59 -6.35 -20.74
CA ASN A 252 -0.57 -5.53 -20.38
C ASN A 252 -0.68 -5.30 -18.87
N ILE A 253 -0.40 -6.31 -18.04
CA ILE A 253 -0.38 -6.17 -16.57
C ILE A 253 0.69 -5.16 -16.17
N TYR A 254 1.90 -5.27 -16.69
CA TYR A 254 3.01 -4.39 -16.33
C TYR A 254 2.94 -2.99 -16.95
N ARG A 255 2.16 -2.78 -18.00
CA ARG A 255 1.86 -1.44 -18.55
C ARG A 255 1.22 -0.52 -17.51
N ILE A 256 0.41 -1.08 -16.62
CA ILE A 256 -0.18 -0.36 -15.48
C ILE A 256 0.65 -0.62 -14.22
N GLY A 257 1.16 -1.85 -14.05
CA GLY A 257 1.86 -2.31 -12.86
C GLY A 257 3.19 -1.60 -12.64
N ILE A 258 4.04 -1.44 -13.67
CA ILE A 258 5.35 -0.75 -13.54
C ILE A 258 5.18 0.70 -13.06
N PRO A 259 4.33 1.53 -13.66
CA PRO A 259 4.03 2.84 -13.10
C PRO A 259 3.62 2.80 -11.63
N ALA A 260 2.78 1.83 -11.23
CA ALA A 260 2.34 1.69 -9.85
C ALA A 260 3.48 1.24 -8.91
N ILE A 261 4.39 0.36 -9.34
CA ILE A 261 5.60 -0.01 -8.59
C ILE A 261 6.47 1.24 -8.33
N ILE A 262 6.71 2.02 -9.37
CA ILE A 262 7.52 3.25 -9.28
C ILE A 262 6.86 4.24 -8.30
N ILE A 263 5.54 4.40 -8.34
CA ILE A 263 4.82 5.28 -7.43
C ILE A 263 5.04 4.89 -5.96
N GLN A 264 5.05 3.59 -5.64
CA GLN A 264 5.37 3.13 -4.28
C GLN A 264 6.79 3.51 -3.86
N ALA A 265 7.76 3.37 -4.77
CA ALA A 265 9.14 3.77 -4.50
C ALA A 265 9.27 5.30 -4.32
N LEU A 266 8.51 6.10 -5.10
CA LEU A 266 8.53 7.56 -4.99
C LEU A 266 8.13 8.08 -3.60
N MET A 267 7.26 7.37 -2.88
CA MET A 267 6.88 7.75 -1.51
C MET A 267 8.08 7.67 -0.56
N SER A 268 8.91 6.64 -0.70
CA SER A 268 10.14 6.49 0.09
C SER A 268 11.19 7.56 -0.29
N VAL A 269 11.33 7.85 -1.58
CA VAL A 269 12.24 8.90 -2.07
C VAL A 269 11.82 10.27 -1.56
N MET A 270 10.52 10.58 -1.54
CA MET A 270 9.98 11.82 -0.96
C MET A 270 10.34 11.94 0.53
N THR A 271 10.09 10.88 1.30
CA THR A 271 10.39 10.86 2.75
C THR A 271 11.88 11.07 3.01
N TYR A 272 12.73 10.36 2.27
CA TYR A 272 14.18 10.53 2.35
C TYR A 272 14.61 11.96 1.99
N GLY A 273 14.12 12.48 0.86
CA GLY A 273 14.44 13.83 0.40
C GLY A 273 14.02 14.92 1.39
N LEU A 274 12.82 14.79 1.97
CA LEU A 274 12.36 15.71 3.01
C LEU A 274 13.23 15.62 4.28
N ASN A 275 13.61 14.43 4.72
CA ASN A 275 14.49 14.26 5.88
C ASN A 275 15.85 14.94 5.66
N VAL A 276 16.45 14.80 4.47
CA VAL A 276 17.71 15.46 4.11
C VAL A 276 17.55 17.00 4.16
N ILE A 277 16.44 17.51 3.65
CA ILE A 277 16.16 18.96 3.64
C ILE A 277 15.89 19.47 5.07
N LEU A 278 15.06 18.76 5.85
CA LEU A 278 14.71 19.14 7.22
C LEU A 278 15.90 19.08 8.18
N ASN A 279 16.89 18.23 7.91
CA ASN A 279 18.12 18.16 8.70
C ASN A 279 18.91 19.48 8.66
N ARG A 280 18.68 20.35 7.67
CA ARG A 280 19.25 21.73 7.62
C ARG A 280 18.67 22.64 8.68
N ILE A 281 17.44 22.37 9.14
CA ILE A 281 16.78 23.10 10.23
C ILE A 281 17.26 22.54 11.57
N GLY A 282 17.38 21.21 11.68
CA GLY A 282 17.85 20.49 12.85
C GLY A 282 17.19 19.13 13.03
N GLN A 283 17.77 18.33 13.91
CA GLN A 283 17.29 16.97 14.21
C GLN A 283 15.84 16.96 14.73
N SER A 284 15.45 17.98 15.50
CA SER A 284 14.06 18.11 15.99
C SER A 284 13.03 18.20 14.86
N ALA A 285 13.37 18.85 13.74
CA ALA A 285 12.48 18.93 12.57
C ALA A 285 12.36 17.58 11.87
N VAL A 286 13.44 16.82 11.75
CA VAL A 286 13.43 15.45 11.18
C VAL A 286 12.57 14.53 12.04
N THR A 287 12.75 14.57 13.37
CA THR A 287 11.97 13.78 14.32
C THR A 287 10.49 14.14 14.25
N ALA A 288 10.15 15.43 14.19
CA ALA A 288 8.78 15.93 14.04
C ALA A 288 8.11 15.41 12.77
N TYR A 289 8.83 15.39 11.64
CA TYR A 289 8.33 14.83 10.40
C TYR A 289 8.08 13.32 10.51
N GLY A 290 8.99 12.59 11.15
CA GLY A 290 8.82 11.16 11.38
C GLY A 290 7.55 10.83 12.19
N ILE A 291 7.24 11.62 13.21
CA ILE A 291 6.02 11.48 14.03
C ILE A 291 4.78 11.80 13.18
N TYR A 292 4.80 12.95 12.48
CA TYR A 292 3.74 13.34 11.57
C TYR A 292 3.47 12.22 10.53
N TYR A 293 4.52 11.64 9.93
CA TYR A 293 4.41 10.60 8.92
C TYR A 293 3.70 9.33 9.45
N LYS A 294 4.00 8.91 10.69
CA LYS A 294 3.31 7.78 11.33
C LYS A 294 1.82 8.07 11.54
N ILE A 295 1.46 9.28 11.97
CA ILE A 295 0.08 9.71 12.18
C ILE A 295 -0.66 9.80 10.85
N GLN A 296 -0.05 10.37 9.83
CA GLN A 296 -0.58 10.50 8.48
C GLN A 296 -1.00 9.15 7.90
N GLN A 297 -0.23 8.08 8.13
CA GLN A 297 -0.50 6.76 7.56
C GLN A 297 -1.92 6.26 7.85
N PHE A 298 -2.47 6.50 9.03
CA PHE A 298 -3.83 6.07 9.37
C PHE A 298 -4.88 6.72 8.46
N VAL A 299 -4.77 8.01 8.20
CA VAL A 299 -5.71 8.74 7.33
C VAL A 299 -5.52 8.33 5.87
N PHE A 300 -4.27 8.21 5.43
CA PHE A 300 -3.94 7.84 4.05
C PHE A 300 -4.30 6.40 3.72
N PHE A 301 -4.15 5.47 4.65
CA PHE A 301 -4.56 4.08 4.45
C PHE A 301 -6.06 3.96 4.21
N ALA A 302 -6.90 4.77 4.88
CA ALA A 302 -8.32 4.82 4.58
C ALA A 302 -8.58 5.28 3.13
N SER A 303 -7.85 6.28 2.65
CA SER A 303 -7.95 6.78 1.27
C SER A 303 -7.40 5.78 0.25
N PHE A 304 -6.32 5.06 0.56
CA PHE A 304 -5.81 3.97 -0.28
C PHE A 304 -6.80 2.80 -0.33
N GLY A 305 -7.51 2.49 0.76
CA GLY A 305 -8.61 1.53 0.77
C GLY A 305 -9.71 1.91 -0.21
N MET A 306 -10.12 3.19 -0.24
CA MET A 306 -11.08 3.69 -1.22
C MET A 306 -10.52 3.65 -2.65
N ASN A 307 -9.25 3.99 -2.84
CA ASN A 307 -8.58 3.91 -4.15
C ASN A 307 -8.57 2.47 -4.70
N ASN A 308 -8.31 1.47 -3.86
CA ASN A 308 -8.40 0.06 -4.22
C ASN A 308 -9.82 -0.37 -4.64
N THR A 309 -10.85 0.38 -4.27
CA THR A 309 -12.24 0.19 -4.71
C THR A 309 -12.54 0.92 -6.02
N ILE A 310 -12.02 2.14 -6.19
CA ILE A 310 -12.18 2.94 -7.42
C ILE A 310 -11.67 2.15 -8.64
N ILE A 311 -10.50 1.52 -8.52
CA ILE A 311 -9.86 0.79 -9.62
C ILE A 311 -10.79 -0.27 -10.21
N PRO A 312 -11.27 -1.30 -9.49
CA PRO A 312 -12.10 -2.34 -10.08
C PRO A 312 -13.48 -1.84 -10.53
N VAL A 313 -14.11 -0.93 -9.78
CA VAL A 313 -15.44 -0.43 -10.12
C VAL A 313 -15.41 0.38 -11.41
N VAL A 314 -14.45 1.28 -11.55
CA VAL A 314 -14.30 2.11 -12.76
C VAL A 314 -13.86 1.25 -13.95
N SER A 315 -12.86 0.36 -13.77
CA SER A 315 -12.39 -0.53 -14.83
C SER A 315 -13.46 -1.47 -15.35
N TYR A 316 -14.28 -2.06 -14.47
CA TYR A 316 -15.37 -2.96 -14.83
C TYR A 316 -16.39 -2.21 -15.71
N ASN A 317 -16.87 -1.05 -15.25
CA ASN A 317 -17.88 -0.30 -15.99
C ASN A 317 -17.32 0.32 -17.27
N TYR A 318 -16.03 0.64 -17.30
CA TYR A 318 -15.32 1.03 -18.52
C TYR A 318 -15.27 -0.12 -19.54
N GLY A 319 -14.97 -1.34 -19.09
CA GLY A 319 -15.03 -2.54 -19.94
C GLY A 319 -16.45 -2.86 -20.41
N LYS A 320 -17.48 -2.66 -19.58
CA LYS A 320 -18.89 -2.80 -19.93
C LYS A 320 -19.35 -1.76 -20.98
N GLY A 321 -18.61 -0.67 -21.16
CA GLY A 321 -18.98 0.45 -22.02
C GLY A 321 -20.03 1.40 -21.42
N ASP A 322 -20.35 1.24 -20.13
CA ASP A 322 -21.34 2.06 -19.42
C ASP A 322 -20.73 3.38 -18.93
N LYS A 323 -20.74 4.38 -19.79
CA LYS A 323 -20.18 5.71 -19.52
C LYS A 323 -20.82 6.39 -18.31
N THR A 324 -22.13 6.21 -18.11
CA THR A 324 -22.86 6.81 -17.00
C THR A 324 -22.38 6.24 -15.67
N ARG A 325 -22.18 4.93 -15.58
CA ARG A 325 -21.64 4.29 -14.40
C ARG A 325 -20.16 4.60 -14.17
N VAL A 326 -19.36 4.75 -15.24
CA VAL A 326 -17.97 5.23 -15.11
C VAL A 326 -17.93 6.63 -14.48
N ARG A 327 -18.74 7.58 -14.98
CA ARG A 327 -18.84 8.94 -14.39
C ARG A 327 -19.30 8.90 -12.94
N SER A 328 -20.31 8.10 -12.63
CA SER A 328 -20.81 7.92 -11.27
C SER A 328 -19.74 7.30 -10.37
N GLY A 329 -18.98 6.31 -10.85
CA GLY A 329 -17.87 5.69 -10.12
C GLY A 329 -16.77 6.68 -9.78
N ILE A 330 -16.37 7.52 -10.74
CA ILE A 330 -15.41 8.59 -10.55
C ILE A 330 -15.94 9.61 -9.52
N LYS A 331 -17.20 10.06 -9.65
CA LYS A 331 -17.82 11.04 -8.75
C LYS A 331 -17.88 10.55 -7.31
N TYR A 332 -18.45 9.37 -7.08
CA TYR A 332 -18.62 8.85 -5.72
C TYR A 332 -17.32 8.35 -5.11
N GLY A 333 -16.40 7.79 -5.92
CA GLY A 333 -15.06 7.47 -5.46
C GLY A 333 -14.30 8.71 -4.97
N MET A 334 -14.34 9.79 -5.74
CA MET A 334 -13.76 11.09 -5.35
C MET A 334 -14.44 11.63 -4.08
N LEU A 335 -15.78 11.68 -4.05
CA LEU A 335 -16.54 12.23 -2.94
C LEU A 335 -16.22 11.51 -1.61
N TYR A 336 -16.18 10.18 -1.61
CA TYR A 336 -15.88 9.43 -0.39
C TYR A 336 -14.41 9.55 0.02
N THR A 337 -13.47 9.57 -0.92
CA THR A 337 -12.06 9.83 -0.60
C THR A 337 -11.88 11.21 0.03
N LEU A 338 -12.51 12.25 -0.54
CA LEU A 338 -12.47 13.59 0.03
C LEU A 338 -13.16 13.68 1.40
N GLY A 339 -14.26 12.94 1.59
CA GLY A 339 -14.94 12.84 2.90
C GLY A 339 -14.05 12.23 3.97
N LEU A 340 -13.32 11.14 3.64
CA LEU A 340 -12.35 10.52 4.54
C LEU A 340 -11.20 11.47 4.90
N MET A 341 -10.68 12.19 3.90
CA MET A 341 -9.62 13.18 4.13
C MET A 341 -10.11 14.36 4.98
N LEU A 342 -11.34 14.81 4.78
CA LEU A 342 -11.94 15.87 5.60
C LEU A 342 -12.08 15.44 7.07
N LEU A 343 -12.52 14.20 7.32
CA LEU A 343 -12.55 13.63 8.68
C LEU A 343 -11.16 13.59 9.29
N GLY A 344 -10.15 13.18 8.50
CA GLY A 344 -8.75 13.22 8.92
C GLY A 344 -8.26 14.63 9.27
N ILE A 345 -8.59 15.63 8.46
CA ILE A 345 -8.28 17.05 8.75
C ILE A 345 -8.88 17.46 10.08
N ILE A 346 -10.20 17.26 10.24
CA ILE A 346 -10.91 17.68 11.45
C ILE A 346 -10.29 17.02 12.68
N GLY A 347 -10.07 15.70 12.65
CA GLY A 347 -9.47 14.97 13.76
C GLY A 347 -8.07 15.47 14.10
N LEU A 348 -7.18 15.60 13.11
CA LEU A 348 -5.80 16.02 13.33
C LEU A 348 -5.68 17.51 13.73
N GLN A 349 -6.53 18.38 13.20
CA GLN A 349 -6.55 19.79 13.60
C GLN A 349 -7.04 19.99 15.05
N LEU A 350 -8.07 19.24 15.46
CA LEU A 350 -8.60 19.33 16.81
C LEU A 350 -7.64 18.75 17.86
N PHE A 351 -6.98 17.64 17.54
CA PHE A 351 -6.17 16.87 18.49
C PHE A 351 -4.65 16.97 18.27
N ALA A 352 -4.15 17.90 17.43
CA ALA A 352 -2.74 18.03 17.08
C ALA A 352 -1.81 18.08 18.30
N SER A 353 -2.12 18.92 19.27
CA SER A 353 -1.32 19.09 20.49
C SER A 353 -1.39 17.84 21.39
N GLN A 354 -2.59 17.31 21.60
CA GLN A 354 -2.79 16.11 22.44
C GLN A 354 -2.05 14.88 21.84
N ILE A 355 -2.07 14.75 20.52
CA ILE A 355 -1.33 13.67 19.84
C ILE A 355 0.17 13.85 20.06
N CYS A 356 0.71 15.07 19.95
CA CYS A 356 2.13 15.32 20.20
C CYS A 356 2.54 15.02 21.65
N HIS A 357 1.69 15.35 22.63
CA HIS A 357 1.96 15.05 24.05
C HIS A 357 2.09 13.55 24.35
N VAL A 358 1.39 12.68 23.62
CA VAL A 358 1.50 11.21 23.80
C VAL A 358 2.90 10.70 23.54
N PHE A 359 3.67 11.38 22.68
CA PHE A 359 5.02 10.96 22.30
C PHE A 359 6.13 11.45 23.24
N SER A 360 5.82 12.20 24.32
CA SER A 360 6.78 12.71 25.30
C SER A 360 7.99 13.40 24.66
N LEU A 361 7.74 14.33 23.75
CA LEU A 361 8.74 15.00 22.92
C LEU A 361 9.48 16.11 23.68
N SER A 362 10.68 16.49 23.21
CA SER A 362 11.31 17.75 23.61
C SER A 362 10.47 18.95 23.14
N ALA A 363 10.54 20.08 23.84
CA ALA A 363 9.75 21.27 23.54
C ALA A 363 9.85 21.73 22.07
N ASP A 364 11.06 21.76 21.51
CA ASP A 364 11.28 22.14 20.11
C ASP A 364 10.67 21.13 19.14
N THR A 365 10.80 19.83 19.42
CA THR A 365 10.21 18.77 18.57
C THR A 365 8.69 18.81 18.60
N GLU A 366 8.09 19.09 19.76
CA GLU A 366 6.64 19.22 19.90
C GLU A 366 6.10 20.41 19.11
N ILE A 367 6.80 21.55 19.15
CA ILE A 367 6.45 22.74 18.37
C ILE A 367 6.49 22.41 16.87
N PHE A 368 7.58 21.80 16.38
CA PHE A 368 7.70 21.43 14.97
C PHE A 368 6.67 20.39 14.54
N ALA A 369 6.41 19.38 15.38
CA ALA A 369 5.39 18.36 15.10
C ALA A 369 3.99 18.98 15.02
N THR A 370 3.67 19.90 15.91
CA THR A 370 2.40 20.63 15.89
C THR A 370 2.26 21.47 14.61
N TYR A 371 3.32 22.19 14.20
CA TYR A 371 3.31 22.91 12.93
C TYR A 371 3.18 21.97 11.73
N ALA A 372 3.92 20.85 11.71
CA ALA A 372 3.83 19.85 10.68
C ALA A 372 2.39 19.34 10.55
N ILE A 373 1.77 18.90 11.64
CA ILE A 373 0.38 18.41 11.64
C ILE A 373 -0.56 19.50 11.12
N ARG A 374 -0.53 20.71 11.68
CA ARG A 374 -1.48 21.76 11.33
C ARG A 374 -1.35 22.26 9.90
N ILE A 375 -0.12 22.40 9.39
CA ILE A 375 0.11 22.96 8.06
C ILE A 375 -0.08 21.90 6.98
N ILE A 376 0.50 20.70 7.15
CA ILE A 376 0.44 19.67 6.10
C ILE A 376 -0.98 19.15 5.92
N THR A 377 -1.76 19.01 6.99
CA THR A 377 -3.15 18.52 6.91
C THR A 377 -4.07 19.43 6.11
N LEU A 378 -3.76 20.72 5.94
CA LEU A 378 -4.48 21.61 5.04
C LEU A 378 -4.44 21.12 3.58
N GLY A 379 -3.39 20.38 3.21
CA GLY A 379 -3.25 19.77 1.89
C GLY A 379 -4.00 18.45 1.69
N TYR A 380 -4.61 17.88 2.72
CA TYR A 380 -5.21 16.53 2.66
C TYR A 380 -6.36 16.42 1.64
N LEU A 381 -7.17 17.46 1.45
CA LEU A 381 -8.20 17.42 0.40
C LEU A 381 -7.57 17.28 -0.99
N PHE A 382 -6.48 17.99 -1.25
CA PHE A 382 -5.75 17.86 -2.51
C PHE A 382 -5.06 16.49 -2.60
N ALA A 383 -4.46 15.99 -1.52
CA ALA A 383 -3.87 14.66 -1.48
C ALA A 383 -4.92 13.56 -1.75
N GLY A 384 -6.10 13.66 -1.15
CA GLY A 384 -7.22 12.75 -1.42
C GLY A 384 -7.68 12.78 -2.86
N ALA A 385 -7.82 13.99 -3.45
CA ALA A 385 -8.12 14.13 -4.86
C ALA A 385 -7.05 13.47 -5.75
N ASN A 386 -5.77 13.68 -5.45
CA ASN A 386 -4.67 13.09 -6.18
C ASN A 386 -4.64 11.56 -6.07
N ILE A 387 -4.89 10.99 -4.88
CA ILE A 387 -4.99 9.54 -4.67
C ILE A 387 -6.16 8.96 -5.48
N ALA A 388 -7.32 9.62 -5.47
CA ALA A 388 -8.46 9.19 -6.26
C ALA A 388 -8.18 9.28 -7.77
N TYR A 389 -7.59 10.38 -8.27
CA TYR A 389 -7.20 10.51 -9.68
C TYR A 389 -6.17 9.47 -10.09
N GLN A 390 -5.21 9.14 -9.22
CA GLN A 390 -4.23 8.08 -9.47
C GLN A 390 -4.93 6.75 -9.77
N GLY A 391 -5.91 6.34 -8.94
CA GLY A 391 -6.68 5.12 -9.18
C GLY A 391 -7.57 5.20 -10.42
N ILE A 392 -8.18 6.35 -10.68
CA ILE A 392 -8.99 6.58 -11.88
C ILE A 392 -8.14 6.43 -13.15
N PHE A 393 -6.93 7.01 -13.19
CA PHE A 393 -6.03 6.89 -14.33
C PHE A 393 -5.60 5.43 -14.55
N GLN A 394 -5.27 4.71 -13.48
CA GLN A 394 -4.96 3.27 -13.52
C GLN A 394 -6.15 2.45 -14.03
N ALA A 395 -7.35 2.74 -13.56
CA ALA A 395 -8.59 2.08 -13.98
C ALA A 395 -8.92 2.28 -15.46
N LEU A 396 -8.57 3.44 -16.01
CA LEU A 396 -8.80 3.81 -17.42
C LEU A 396 -7.62 3.43 -18.33
N ASP A 397 -6.66 2.62 -17.87
CA ASP A 397 -5.46 2.17 -18.62
C ASP A 397 -4.43 3.29 -18.91
N HIS A 398 -4.45 4.36 -18.10
CA HIS A 398 -3.51 5.48 -18.20
C HIS A 398 -2.46 5.45 -17.06
N GLY A 399 -1.76 4.32 -16.87
CA GLY A 399 -0.76 4.15 -15.81
C GLY A 399 0.35 5.20 -15.81
N ILE A 400 0.82 5.63 -16.99
CA ILE A 400 1.83 6.70 -17.13
C ILE A 400 1.28 8.04 -16.61
N ALA A 401 0.02 8.37 -16.85
CA ALA A 401 -0.59 9.59 -16.32
C ALA A 401 -0.63 9.58 -14.79
N SER A 402 -0.90 8.43 -14.18
CA SER A 402 -0.82 8.21 -12.73
C SER A 402 0.60 8.43 -12.20
N LEU A 403 1.63 7.94 -12.92
CA LEU A 403 3.03 8.14 -12.56
C LEU A 403 3.45 9.62 -12.65
N VAL A 404 3.10 10.30 -13.75
CA VAL A 404 3.40 11.73 -13.94
C VAL A 404 2.78 12.57 -12.84
N LEU A 405 1.51 12.32 -12.49
CA LEU A 405 0.85 12.96 -11.36
C LEU A 405 1.64 12.75 -10.06
N SER A 406 2.05 11.51 -9.80
CA SER A 406 2.79 11.18 -8.58
C SER A 406 4.18 11.80 -8.52
N LEU A 407 4.88 11.89 -9.65
CA LEU A 407 6.16 12.62 -9.74
C LEU A 407 6.00 14.10 -9.39
N ILE A 408 4.98 14.75 -9.94
CA ILE A 408 4.71 16.17 -9.68
C ILE A 408 4.44 16.41 -8.19
N ARG A 409 3.51 15.64 -7.59
CA ARG A 409 3.05 15.87 -6.21
C ARG A 409 4.02 15.40 -5.13
N LEU A 410 4.87 14.39 -5.42
CA LEU A 410 5.76 13.81 -4.42
C LEU A 410 7.21 14.33 -4.52
N LEU A 411 7.70 14.65 -5.72
CA LEU A 411 9.10 15.00 -5.89
C LEU A 411 9.31 16.40 -6.50
N VAL A 412 8.75 16.62 -7.69
CA VAL A 412 9.11 17.77 -8.54
C VAL A 412 8.74 19.10 -7.89
N ILE A 413 7.65 19.15 -7.16
CA ILE A 413 7.17 20.39 -6.50
C ILE A 413 7.59 20.42 -5.01
N PRO A 414 7.28 19.42 -4.17
CA PRO A 414 7.49 19.58 -2.73
C PRO A 414 8.97 19.62 -2.33
N LEU A 415 9.87 18.86 -2.97
CA LEU A 415 11.27 18.87 -2.56
C LEU A 415 11.98 20.21 -2.87
N PRO A 416 11.89 20.78 -4.09
CA PRO A 416 12.44 22.11 -4.34
C PRO A 416 11.76 23.20 -3.49
N ALA A 417 10.44 23.14 -3.31
CA ALA A 417 9.73 24.09 -2.47
C ALA A 417 10.20 24.00 -1.01
N ALA A 418 10.31 22.79 -0.44
CA ALA A 418 10.85 22.62 0.91
C ALA A 418 12.26 23.17 1.03
N TYR A 419 13.13 22.88 0.06
CA TYR A 419 14.50 23.41 0.04
C TYR A 419 14.52 24.95 0.06
N LEU A 420 13.76 25.61 -0.81
CA LEU A 420 13.68 27.07 -0.87
C LEU A 420 13.14 27.66 0.44
N LEU A 421 12.16 27.01 1.07
CA LEU A 421 11.61 27.47 2.34
C LEU A 421 12.60 27.33 3.50
N THR A 422 13.58 26.41 3.43
CA THR A 422 14.65 26.34 4.44
C THR A 422 15.63 27.52 4.41
N LEU A 423 15.65 28.30 3.32
CA LEU A 423 16.52 29.47 3.18
C LEU A 423 15.94 30.73 3.86
N THR A 424 14.75 30.67 4.41
CA THR A 424 14.06 31.78 5.06
C THR A 424 14.32 31.81 6.56
N SER A 425 14.19 32.98 7.19
CA SER A 425 14.33 33.12 8.64
C SER A 425 13.28 32.37 9.46
N SER A 426 12.15 32.03 8.85
CA SER A 426 11.05 31.28 9.49
C SER A 426 10.98 29.82 9.06
N ALA A 427 12.10 29.24 8.62
CA ALA A 427 12.18 27.90 8.03
C ALA A 427 11.45 26.82 8.85
N GLY A 428 11.69 26.76 10.15
CA GLY A 428 11.11 25.74 11.05
C GLY A 428 9.56 25.77 11.11
N LYS A 429 8.95 26.92 10.77
CA LYS A 429 7.48 27.07 10.74
C LYS A 429 6.89 26.83 9.36
N ILE A 430 7.51 27.36 8.30
CA ILE A 430 6.89 27.41 6.99
C ILE A 430 7.30 26.29 6.03
N VAL A 431 8.39 25.54 6.31
CA VAL A 431 8.86 24.43 5.47
C VAL A 431 7.77 23.38 5.22
N TRP A 432 6.90 23.19 6.18
CA TRP A 432 5.77 22.24 6.11
C TRP A 432 4.76 22.57 5.01
N ALA A 433 4.71 23.83 4.55
CA ALA A 433 3.82 24.26 3.46
C ALA A 433 4.23 23.70 2.09
N ALA A 434 5.45 23.20 1.95
CA ALA A 434 5.92 22.59 0.70
C ALA A 434 5.07 21.37 0.30
N VAL A 435 4.62 20.56 1.26
CA VAL A 435 3.82 19.36 1.01
C VAL A 435 2.42 19.72 0.49
N PRO A 436 1.60 20.54 1.18
CA PRO A 436 0.29 20.95 0.65
C PRO A 436 0.40 21.73 -0.68
N PHE A 437 1.47 22.49 -0.89
CA PHE A 437 1.71 23.14 -2.17
C PHE A 437 1.93 22.13 -3.30
N GLY A 438 2.73 21.08 -3.07
CA GLY A 438 2.92 19.98 -4.01
C GLY A 438 1.61 19.26 -4.33
N GLU A 439 0.78 18.99 -3.32
CA GLU A 439 -0.54 18.36 -3.52
C GLU A 439 -1.51 19.25 -4.30
N LEU A 440 -1.53 20.57 -4.06
CA LEU A 440 -2.33 21.53 -4.81
C LEU A 440 -1.95 21.55 -6.30
N VAL A 441 -0.65 21.69 -6.61
CA VAL A 441 -0.15 21.69 -7.99
C VAL A 441 -0.45 20.34 -8.66
N GLY A 442 -0.28 19.23 -7.92
CA GLY A 442 -0.66 17.88 -8.37
C GLY A 442 -2.14 17.82 -8.74
N THR A 443 -3.03 18.37 -7.92
CA THR A 443 -4.48 18.37 -8.20
C THR A 443 -4.81 19.17 -9.48
N VAL A 444 -4.18 20.32 -9.69
CA VAL A 444 -4.33 21.09 -10.94
C VAL A 444 -3.87 20.26 -12.14
N ALA A 445 -2.70 19.63 -12.04
CA ALA A 445 -2.20 18.74 -13.08
C ALA A 445 -3.16 17.57 -13.35
N ALA A 446 -3.70 16.94 -12.29
CA ALA A 446 -4.66 15.85 -12.39
C ALA A 446 -5.94 16.25 -13.12
N ILE A 447 -6.47 17.44 -12.85
CA ILE A 447 -7.66 18.00 -13.54
C ILE A 447 -7.37 18.18 -15.04
N VAL A 448 -6.21 18.73 -15.38
CA VAL A 448 -5.80 18.93 -16.79
C VAL A 448 -5.65 17.58 -17.50
N ILE A 449 -4.94 16.61 -16.88
CA ILE A 449 -4.77 15.27 -17.42
C ILE A 449 -6.13 14.59 -17.59
N MET A 450 -7.01 14.64 -16.58
CA MET A 450 -8.35 14.06 -16.64
C MET A 450 -9.19 14.68 -17.75
N GLY A 451 -9.05 15.99 -17.99
CA GLY A 451 -9.72 16.68 -19.10
C GLY A 451 -9.30 16.13 -20.47
N ARG A 452 -8.01 15.76 -20.64
CA ARG A 452 -7.50 15.11 -21.87
C ARG A 452 -8.03 13.69 -22.01
N ILE A 453 -7.93 12.90 -20.94
CA ILE A 453 -8.42 11.50 -20.91
C ILE A 453 -9.93 11.43 -21.23
N LYS A 454 -10.75 12.31 -20.64
CA LYS A 454 -12.20 12.37 -20.93
C LYS A 454 -12.49 12.64 -22.41
N ARG A 455 -11.67 13.42 -23.09
CA ARG A 455 -11.81 13.68 -24.54
C ARG A 455 -11.44 12.45 -25.36
N GLU A 456 -10.33 11.79 -24.99
CA GLU A 456 -9.81 10.60 -25.68
C GLU A 456 -10.82 9.43 -25.64
N ILE A 457 -11.35 9.12 -24.46
CA ILE A 457 -12.32 8.01 -24.28
C ILE A 457 -13.76 8.40 -24.57
N LYS A 458 -14.00 9.59 -25.14
CA LYS A 458 -15.33 10.13 -25.45
C LYS A 458 -16.29 10.09 -24.24
N LEU A 459 -15.76 10.41 -23.07
CA LEU A 459 -16.54 10.48 -21.83
C LEU A 459 -17.14 11.88 -21.64
N LYS A 460 -17.27 12.67 -22.70
CA LYS A 460 -17.94 13.98 -22.67
C LYS A 460 -19.43 13.83 -22.39
N ASP A 461 -19.97 14.86 -21.75
CA ASP A 461 -21.39 15.05 -21.39
C ASP A 461 -22.35 14.87 -22.56
#